data_3cfaee038ebe29006904b4d2cd147501
#
_entry.id   3cfaee038ebe29006904b4d2cd147501
#
_cell.length_a   1.000
_cell.length_b   1.000
_cell.length_c   1.000
_cell.angle_alpha   90.00
_cell.angle_beta   90.00
_cell.angle_gamma   90.00
#
_symmetry.space_group_name_H-M   'P 1'
#
loop_
_entity.id
_entity.type
_entity.pdbx_description
1 polymer ?
#
loop_
_entity_poly.entity_id
_entity_poly.type
_entity_poly.pdbx_seq_one_letter_code
_entity_poly.pdbx_strand_id
1 'polypeptide(L)'
;MSQKNKGIYSLLSNTFFYSLVQRVMSGTSFREKIVKKYITKHNVKVLDVGCGPAEILNTLPNIDYYGFDINPIYINSARKKYEHRAKFFCKKFTSKDIRNLPKFDHILLLGILHHLSDEEANTLILNIKKVLKKKGNLITQDNTFTKNQNFIAKFLVQMDKGNNVRSKNGYLNIL
;
A
#
# COMPACT_ATOMS: atom_id res chain seq x y z
N MET A 1 19.75 36.78 10.98
CA MET A 1 20.28 35.39 10.97
C MET A 1 19.18 34.43 10.54
N SER A 2 19.49 33.53 9.66
CA SER A 2 18.67 32.40 9.20
C SER A 2 17.46 32.67 8.30
N GLN A 3 17.73 33.02 7.04
CA GLN A 3 16.71 33.00 5.93
C GLN A 3 17.00 31.94 4.86
N LYS A 4 17.81 30.92 5.13
CA LYS A 4 18.27 29.97 4.09
C LYS A 4 17.44 28.70 3.92
N ASN A 5 16.39 28.46 4.69
CA ASN A 5 15.62 27.19 4.61
C ASN A 5 14.21 27.29 4.01
N LYS A 6 13.73 28.48 3.65
CA LYS A 6 12.38 28.62 3.07
C LYS A 6 12.24 28.10 1.63
N GLY A 7 13.30 28.14 0.82
CA GLY A 7 13.22 27.77 -0.60
C GLY A 7 13.02 26.27 -0.84
N ILE A 8 13.74 25.42 -0.11
CA ILE A 8 13.65 23.95 -0.27
C ILE A 8 12.35 23.42 0.31
N TYR A 9 11.89 23.96 1.44
CA TYR A 9 10.60 23.59 2.04
C TYR A 9 9.40 24.05 1.21
N SER A 10 9.48 25.18 0.51
CA SER A 10 8.41 25.62 -0.38
C SER A 10 8.35 24.81 -1.69
N LEU A 11 9.49 24.33 -2.21
CA LEU A 11 9.52 23.39 -3.34
C LEU A 11 8.98 22.01 -2.95
N LEU A 12 9.27 21.55 -1.73
CA LEU A 12 8.80 20.27 -1.20
C LEU A 12 7.33 20.29 -0.74
N SER A 13 6.78 21.48 -0.45
CA SER A 13 5.37 21.69 -0.14
C SER A 13 4.47 21.70 -1.38
N ASN A 14 5.04 21.76 -2.59
CA ASN A 14 4.30 21.61 -3.82
C ASN A 14 3.83 20.15 -3.93
N THR A 15 2.54 19.93 -3.74
CA THR A 15 1.87 18.62 -3.82
C THR A 15 2.21 17.86 -5.09
N PHE A 16 2.51 18.56 -6.18
CA PHE A 16 2.94 17.97 -7.45
C PHE A 16 4.37 17.39 -7.36
N PHE A 17 5.31 18.12 -6.76
CA PHE A 17 6.69 17.64 -6.62
C PHE A 17 6.76 16.48 -5.61
N TYR A 18 6.01 16.58 -4.52
CA TYR A 18 5.87 15.50 -3.54
C TYR A 18 5.25 14.23 -4.18
N SER A 19 4.20 14.38 -4.99
CA SER A 19 3.59 13.26 -5.71
C SER A 19 4.53 12.68 -6.77
N LEU A 20 5.33 13.51 -7.45
CA LEU A 20 6.32 13.05 -8.42
C LEU A 20 7.46 12.29 -7.74
N VAL A 21 7.99 12.81 -6.64
CA VAL A 21 9.03 12.15 -5.84
C VAL A 21 8.48 10.84 -5.24
N GLN A 22 7.28 10.84 -4.69
CA GLN A 22 6.62 9.62 -4.23
C GLN A 22 6.40 8.62 -5.39
N ARG A 23 6.02 9.09 -6.57
CA ARG A 23 5.81 8.24 -7.75
C ARG A 23 7.11 7.61 -8.25
N VAL A 24 8.20 8.35 -8.24
CA VAL A 24 9.55 7.84 -8.57
C VAL A 24 10.08 6.91 -7.48
N MET A 25 9.83 7.22 -6.22
CA MET A 25 10.33 6.48 -5.06
C MET A 25 9.45 5.32 -4.62
N SER A 26 8.13 5.45 -4.75
CA SER A 26 7.20 4.35 -4.45
C SER A 26 7.33 3.19 -5.42
N GLY A 27 8.25 3.34 -6.43
CA GLY A 27 8.55 2.25 -7.36
C GLY A 27 7.29 1.65 -7.96
N THR A 28 6.39 2.50 -8.53
CA THR A 28 5.21 1.96 -9.24
C THR A 28 5.63 0.82 -10.16
N SER A 29 6.74 0.98 -10.86
CA SER A 29 7.36 -0.09 -11.64
C SER A 29 7.77 -1.32 -10.80
N PHE A 30 8.23 -1.14 -9.56
CA PHE A 30 8.64 -2.25 -8.70
C PHE A 30 7.43 -2.97 -8.08
N ARG A 31 6.42 -2.22 -7.60
CA ARG A 31 5.13 -2.77 -7.13
C ARG A 31 4.45 -3.58 -8.24
N GLU A 32 4.40 -3.01 -9.44
CA GLU A 32 3.85 -3.66 -10.62
C GLU A 32 4.56 -4.96 -10.96
N LYS A 33 5.90 -4.96 -10.95
CA LYS A 33 6.70 -6.17 -11.19
C LYS A 33 6.43 -7.25 -10.17
N ILE A 34 6.38 -6.89 -8.88
CA ILE A 34 6.07 -7.85 -7.82
C ILE A 34 4.67 -8.42 -8.01
N VAL A 35 3.67 -7.56 -8.17
CA VAL A 35 2.28 -8.00 -8.25
C VAL A 35 2.04 -8.85 -9.50
N LYS A 36 2.57 -8.45 -10.66
CA LYS A 36 2.54 -9.25 -11.91
C LYS A 36 3.18 -10.63 -11.77
N LYS A 37 4.23 -10.76 -10.96
CA LYS A 37 4.87 -12.05 -10.72
C LYS A 37 3.95 -13.05 -10.02
N TYR A 38 3.08 -12.58 -9.12
CA TYR A 38 2.22 -13.45 -8.31
C TYR A 38 0.79 -13.53 -8.82
N ILE A 39 0.27 -12.48 -9.47
CA ILE A 39 -1.10 -12.42 -9.98
C ILE A 39 -1.05 -12.53 -11.51
N THR A 40 -0.99 -13.75 -11.97
CA THR A 40 -0.89 -14.08 -13.42
C THR A 40 -2.20 -14.63 -13.99
N LYS A 41 -3.13 -15.06 -13.13
CA LYS A 41 -4.38 -15.71 -13.55
C LYS A 41 -5.54 -14.71 -13.61
N HIS A 42 -6.43 -14.90 -14.54
CA HIS A 42 -7.72 -14.23 -14.61
C HIS A 42 -8.71 -14.81 -13.59
N ASN A 43 -9.76 -14.05 -13.30
CA ASN A 43 -10.88 -14.44 -12.44
C ASN A 43 -10.48 -14.85 -11.00
N VAL A 44 -9.33 -14.39 -10.52
CA VAL A 44 -8.93 -14.52 -9.11
C VAL A 44 -9.47 -13.34 -8.29
N LYS A 45 -9.71 -13.58 -7.01
CA LYS A 45 -10.17 -12.56 -6.05
C LYS A 45 -8.99 -11.91 -5.35
N VAL A 46 -8.91 -10.59 -5.43
CA VAL A 46 -7.82 -9.80 -4.84
C VAL A 46 -8.41 -8.79 -3.85
N LEU A 47 -7.88 -8.79 -2.63
CA LEU A 47 -8.11 -7.74 -1.64
C LEU A 47 -6.87 -6.83 -1.60
N ASP A 48 -7.06 -5.52 -1.68
CA ASP A 48 -6.00 -4.52 -1.55
C ASP A 48 -6.35 -3.57 -0.40
N VAL A 49 -5.59 -3.64 0.68
CA VAL A 49 -5.78 -2.79 1.87
C VAL A 49 -4.79 -1.65 1.84
N GLY A 50 -5.31 -0.42 1.83
CA GLY A 50 -4.54 0.78 1.53
C GLY A 50 -4.35 0.95 0.02
N CYS A 51 -5.41 0.68 -0.76
CA CYS A 51 -5.34 0.62 -2.22
C CYS A 51 -5.04 1.98 -2.89
N GLY A 52 -5.19 3.09 -2.16
CA GLY A 52 -5.05 4.43 -2.74
C GLY A 52 -5.98 4.62 -3.95
N PRO A 53 -5.50 5.26 -5.03
CA PRO A 53 -6.26 5.41 -6.29
C PRO A 53 -6.30 4.14 -7.15
N ALA A 54 -5.86 2.98 -6.62
CA ALA A 54 -5.89 1.66 -7.23
C ALA A 54 -5.19 1.57 -8.60
N GLU A 55 -4.11 2.35 -8.81
CA GLU A 55 -3.37 2.37 -10.08
C GLU A 55 -2.79 1.00 -10.47
N ILE A 56 -2.58 0.12 -9.50
CA ILE A 56 -2.13 -1.26 -9.71
C ILE A 56 -3.05 -2.03 -10.66
N LEU A 57 -4.34 -1.68 -10.74
CA LEU A 57 -5.30 -2.28 -11.65
C LEU A 57 -4.96 -2.10 -13.14
N ASN A 58 -4.16 -1.09 -13.49
CA ASN A 58 -3.69 -0.92 -14.88
C ASN A 58 -2.79 -2.08 -15.32
N THR A 59 -2.20 -2.81 -14.39
CA THR A 59 -1.18 -3.83 -14.65
C THR A 59 -1.67 -5.24 -14.41
N LEU A 60 -2.85 -5.37 -13.78
CA LEU A 60 -3.44 -6.65 -13.43
C LEU A 60 -4.36 -7.17 -14.55
N PRO A 61 -4.44 -8.50 -14.74
CA PRO A 61 -5.41 -9.11 -15.64
C PRO A 61 -6.84 -8.84 -15.16
N ASN A 62 -7.83 -9.37 -15.86
CA ASN A 62 -9.22 -9.30 -15.39
C ASN A 62 -9.38 -10.12 -14.11
N ILE A 63 -9.64 -9.41 -12.98
CA ILE A 63 -9.73 -9.98 -11.63
C ILE A 63 -10.96 -9.41 -10.90
N ASP A 64 -11.42 -10.08 -9.87
CA ASP A 64 -12.45 -9.59 -8.94
C ASP A 64 -11.74 -8.84 -7.79
N TYR A 65 -11.65 -7.51 -7.91
CA TYR A 65 -10.85 -6.66 -7.03
C TYR A 65 -11.69 -5.94 -5.98
N TYR A 66 -11.17 -5.93 -4.74
CA TYR A 66 -11.75 -5.28 -3.58
C TYR A 66 -10.72 -4.35 -2.94
N GLY A 67 -10.89 -3.04 -3.09
CA GLY A 67 -9.98 -2.02 -2.56
C GLY A 67 -10.55 -1.34 -1.32
N PHE A 68 -9.73 -1.23 -0.27
CA PHE A 68 -10.02 -0.48 0.94
C PHE A 68 -9.02 0.65 1.10
N ASP A 69 -9.51 1.87 1.32
CA ASP A 69 -8.68 3.02 1.70
C ASP A 69 -9.52 4.00 2.53
N ILE A 70 -8.88 4.70 3.47
CA ILE A 70 -9.54 5.70 4.32
C ILE A 70 -9.69 7.07 3.64
N ASN A 71 -8.93 7.31 2.57
CA ASN A 71 -8.90 8.60 1.88
C ASN A 71 -10.02 8.69 0.83
N PRO A 72 -11.04 9.56 1.04
CA PRO A 72 -12.16 9.68 0.11
C PRO A 72 -11.74 10.21 -1.28
N ILE A 73 -10.66 11.01 -1.36
CA ILE A 73 -10.17 11.54 -2.64
C ILE A 73 -9.62 10.38 -3.49
N TYR A 74 -8.86 9.48 -2.88
CA TYR A 74 -8.33 8.30 -3.57
C TYR A 74 -9.43 7.34 -3.99
N ILE A 75 -10.37 7.04 -3.11
CA ILE A 75 -11.49 6.13 -3.41
C ILE A 75 -12.40 6.71 -4.50
N ASN A 76 -12.68 8.02 -4.48
CA ASN A 76 -13.46 8.66 -5.54
C ASN A 76 -12.74 8.60 -6.90
N SER A 77 -11.42 8.82 -6.91
CA SER A 77 -10.61 8.66 -8.11
C SER A 77 -10.61 7.21 -8.62
N ALA A 78 -10.44 6.24 -7.71
CA ALA A 78 -10.46 4.83 -8.05
C ALA A 78 -11.82 4.38 -8.62
N ARG A 79 -12.92 4.79 -7.99
CA ARG A 79 -14.28 4.51 -8.49
C ARG A 79 -14.49 5.08 -9.89
N LYS A 80 -14.18 6.36 -10.09
CA LYS A 80 -14.34 7.02 -11.40
C LYS A 80 -13.63 6.28 -12.53
N LYS A 81 -12.49 5.64 -12.21
CA LYS A 81 -11.65 4.97 -13.22
C LYS A 81 -11.94 3.48 -13.37
N TYR A 82 -12.34 2.80 -12.28
CA TYR A 82 -12.35 1.32 -12.24
C TYR A 82 -13.63 0.69 -11.66
N GLU A 83 -14.71 1.45 -11.36
CA GLU A 83 -15.93 0.88 -10.74
C GLU A 83 -16.59 -0.23 -11.56
N HIS A 84 -16.38 -0.23 -12.88
CA HIS A 84 -16.88 -1.25 -13.80
C HIS A 84 -16.21 -2.63 -13.60
N ARG A 85 -15.06 -2.70 -12.87
CA ARG A 85 -14.28 -3.94 -12.68
C ARG A 85 -13.78 -4.14 -11.24
N ALA A 86 -14.18 -3.30 -10.29
CA ALA A 86 -13.66 -3.33 -8.93
C ALA A 86 -14.69 -2.81 -7.91
N LYS A 87 -14.57 -3.25 -6.66
CA LYS A 87 -15.38 -2.78 -5.54
C LYS A 87 -14.50 -1.96 -4.61
N PHE A 88 -14.92 -0.74 -4.26
CA PHE A 88 -14.16 0.19 -3.43
C PHE A 88 -14.88 0.59 -2.15
N PHE A 89 -14.16 0.53 -1.02
CA PHE A 89 -14.65 0.84 0.30
C PHE A 89 -13.84 2.00 0.92
N CYS A 90 -14.51 3.14 1.15
CA CYS A 90 -13.88 4.30 1.79
C CYS A 90 -13.92 4.14 3.31
N LYS A 91 -13.10 3.25 3.83
CA LYS A 91 -12.97 2.95 5.27
C LYS A 91 -11.76 2.08 5.58
N LYS A 92 -11.39 2.02 6.88
CA LYS A 92 -10.41 1.03 7.37
C LYS A 92 -10.99 -0.39 7.24
N PHE A 93 -10.18 -1.34 6.76
CA PHE A 93 -10.52 -2.76 6.78
C PHE A 93 -10.44 -3.29 8.22
N THR A 94 -11.51 -3.91 8.69
CA THR A 94 -11.66 -4.38 10.08
C THR A 94 -12.28 -5.77 10.15
N SER A 95 -12.32 -6.36 11.36
CA SER A 95 -12.98 -7.63 11.62
C SER A 95 -14.49 -7.65 11.26
N LYS A 96 -15.15 -6.48 11.28
CA LYS A 96 -16.57 -6.36 10.92
C LYS A 96 -16.83 -6.63 9.43
N ASP A 97 -15.81 -6.42 8.60
CA ASP A 97 -15.90 -6.59 7.14
C ASP A 97 -15.82 -8.06 6.72
N ILE A 98 -15.17 -8.90 7.53
CA ILE A 98 -14.84 -10.29 7.22
C ILE A 98 -16.09 -11.12 6.86
N ARG A 99 -17.21 -10.90 7.54
CA ARG A 99 -18.46 -11.68 7.34
C ARG A 99 -19.09 -11.44 5.97
N ASN A 100 -18.84 -10.27 5.37
CA ASN A 100 -19.46 -9.82 4.12
C ASN A 100 -18.49 -9.92 2.93
N LEU A 101 -17.30 -10.47 3.14
CA LEU A 101 -16.28 -10.59 2.10
C LEU A 101 -16.05 -12.06 1.73
N PRO A 102 -15.73 -12.32 0.45
CA PRO A 102 -15.31 -13.65 0.02
C PRO A 102 -13.93 -14.00 0.57
N LYS A 103 -13.50 -15.25 0.37
CA LYS A 103 -12.09 -15.63 0.52
C LYS A 103 -11.30 -15.19 -0.71
N PHE A 104 -10.11 -14.65 -0.49
CA PHE A 104 -9.25 -14.07 -1.52
C PHE A 104 -8.11 -15.01 -1.92
N ASP A 105 -7.80 -15.02 -3.20
CA ASP A 105 -6.63 -15.73 -3.75
C ASP A 105 -5.35 -14.97 -3.43
N HIS A 106 -5.40 -13.64 -3.50
CA HIS A 106 -4.29 -12.76 -3.17
C HIS A 106 -4.76 -11.60 -2.30
N ILE A 107 -3.90 -11.20 -1.36
CA ILE A 107 -4.10 -9.99 -0.57
C ILE A 107 -2.86 -9.11 -0.70
N LEU A 108 -3.08 -7.83 -0.97
CA LEU A 108 -2.05 -6.82 -1.15
C LEU A 108 -1.99 -5.89 0.06
N LEU A 109 -0.78 -5.64 0.57
CA LEU A 109 -0.44 -4.60 1.53
C LEU A 109 0.75 -3.81 0.98
N LEU A 110 0.48 -2.84 0.11
CA LEU A 110 1.52 -2.13 -0.65
C LEU A 110 1.75 -0.74 -0.07
N GLY A 111 2.68 -0.64 0.89
CA GLY A 111 3.04 0.62 1.53
C GLY A 111 2.07 1.04 2.64
N ILE A 112 1.53 0.08 3.40
CA ILE A 112 0.61 0.37 4.50
C ILE A 112 1.19 0.00 5.88
N LEU A 113 2.01 -1.05 5.99
CA LEU A 113 2.45 -1.55 7.29
C LEU A 113 3.34 -0.54 8.04
N HIS A 114 4.08 0.30 7.33
CA HIS A 114 4.91 1.35 7.95
C HIS A 114 4.09 2.54 8.50
N HIS A 115 2.78 2.60 8.22
CA HIS A 115 1.86 3.57 8.83
C HIS A 115 1.17 3.02 10.10
N LEU A 116 1.26 1.73 10.35
CA LEU A 116 0.56 1.05 11.45
C LEU A 116 1.49 0.77 12.63
N SER A 117 0.99 0.96 13.85
CA SER A 117 1.65 0.46 15.05
C SER A 117 1.76 -1.08 15.00
N ASP A 118 2.56 -1.68 15.89
CA ASP A 118 2.69 -3.15 15.94
C ASP A 118 1.36 -3.83 16.27
N GLU A 119 0.58 -3.23 17.17
CA GLU A 119 -0.75 -3.74 17.54
C GLU A 119 -1.73 -3.67 16.36
N GLU A 120 -1.76 -2.54 15.64
CA GLU A 120 -2.61 -2.38 14.45
C GLU A 120 -2.20 -3.32 13.32
N ALA A 121 -0.90 -3.47 13.08
CA ALA A 121 -0.38 -4.37 12.07
C ALA A 121 -0.70 -5.83 12.39
N ASN A 122 -0.47 -6.27 13.63
CA ASN A 122 -0.85 -7.63 14.09
C ASN A 122 -2.35 -7.87 13.94
N THR A 123 -3.19 -6.91 14.35
CA THR A 123 -4.65 -7.00 14.20
C THR A 123 -5.06 -7.12 12.73
N LEU A 124 -4.42 -6.33 11.84
CA LEU A 124 -4.65 -6.41 10.40
C LEU A 124 -4.30 -7.80 9.85
N ILE A 125 -3.13 -8.33 10.21
CA ILE A 125 -2.68 -9.66 9.75
C ILE A 125 -3.62 -10.77 10.24
N LEU A 126 -4.08 -10.71 11.49
CA LEU A 126 -5.07 -11.67 12.01
C LEU A 126 -6.39 -11.62 11.21
N ASN A 127 -6.85 -10.41 10.84
CA ASN A 127 -8.04 -10.27 10.02
C ASN A 127 -7.82 -10.78 8.58
N ILE A 128 -6.66 -10.52 8.00
CA ILE A 128 -6.26 -11.00 6.67
C ILE A 128 -6.23 -12.53 6.62
N LYS A 129 -5.65 -13.19 7.63
CA LYS A 129 -5.63 -14.67 7.72
C LYS A 129 -7.03 -15.27 7.67
N LYS A 130 -8.04 -14.56 8.18
CA LYS A 130 -9.44 -15.02 8.16
C LYS A 130 -10.11 -14.92 6.79
N VAL A 131 -9.62 -14.08 5.87
CA VAL A 131 -10.21 -13.92 4.53
C VAL A 131 -9.31 -14.45 3.41
N LEU A 132 -8.06 -14.81 3.71
CA LEU A 132 -7.16 -15.45 2.76
C LEU A 132 -7.57 -16.91 2.54
N LYS A 133 -7.54 -17.38 1.30
CA LYS A 133 -7.70 -18.81 0.98
C LYS A 133 -6.51 -19.63 1.50
N LYS A 134 -6.70 -20.91 1.77
CA LYS A 134 -5.66 -21.84 2.27
C LYS A 134 -4.40 -21.87 1.39
N LYS A 135 -4.56 -21.72 0.08
CA LYS A 135 -3.45 -21.63 -0.92
C LYS A 135 -3.28 -20.22 -1.48
N GLY A 136 -3.80 -19.22 -0.78
CA GLY A 136 -3.69 -17.81 -1.19
C GLY A 136 -2.35 -17.20 -0.79
N ASN A 137 -2.00 -16.08 -1.42
CA ASN A 137 -0.77 -15.36 -1.16
C ASN A 137 -1.06 -14.01 -0.51
N LEU A 138 -0.34 -13.69 0.55
CA LEU A 138 -0.20 -12.33 1.07
C LEU A 138 1.04 -11.69 0.44
N ILE A 139 0.87 -10.57 -0.23
CA ILE A 139 1.94 -9.82 -0.91
C ILE A 139 2.10 -8.49 -0.19
N THR A 140 3.26 -8.26 0.41
CA THR A 140 3.57 -7.02 1.12
C THR A 140 4.75 -6.31 0.48
N GLN A 141 4.73 -4.99 0.52
CA GLN A 141 5.87 -4.15 0.16
C GLN A 141 5.84 -2.90 1.01
N ASP A 142 6.88 -2.67 1.79
CA ASP A 142 7.06 -1.50 2.63
C ASP A 142 8.50 -1.00 2.59
N ASN A 143 8.69 0.27 2.95
CA ASN A 143 10.01 0.85 3.13
C ASN A 143 10.69 0.18 4.32
N THR A 144 12.00 -0.05 4.23
CA THR A 144 12.79 -0.64 5.32
C THR A 144 14.11 0.09 5.49
N PHE A 145 14.63 0.13 6.72
CA PHE A 145 15.99 0.60 6.96
C PHE A 145 16.98 -0.53 6.72
N THR A 146 18.05 -0.24 5.95
CA THR A 146 19.16 -1.15 5.71
C THR A 146 20.46 -0.57 6.25
N LYS A 147 21.41 -1.44 6.68
CA LYS A 147 22.68 -1.00 7.30
C LYS A 147 23.52 -0.08 6.39
N ASN A 148 23.49 -0.30 5.07
CA ASN A 148 24.27 0.45 4.08
C ASN A 148 23.40 1.37 3.21
N GLN A 149 22.32 1.88 3.77
CA GLN A 149 21.41 2.75 3.02
C GLN A 149 22.08 4.10 2.73
N ASN A 150 22.03 4.55 1.47
CA ASN A 150 22.47 5.87 1.06
C ASN A 150 21.76 6.95 1.89
N PHE A 151 22.48 8.01 2.28
CA PHE A 151 21.94 9.11 3.09
C PHE A 151 20.67 9.71 2.51
N ILE A 152 20.60 9.90 1.19
CA ILE A 152 19.43 10.43 0.47
C ILE A 152 18.24 9.45 0.64
N ALA A 153 18.45 8.15 0.45
CA ALA A 153 17.41 7.14 0.63
C ALA A 153 16.93 7.07 2.07
N LYS A 154 17.85 7.19 3.05
CA LYS A 154 17.48 7.25 4.48
C LYS A 154 16.65 8.49 4.80
N PHE A 155 17.05 9.65 4.30
CA PHE A 155 16.32 10.91 4.45
C PHE A 155 14.91 10.83 3.86
N LEU A 156 14.78 10.22 2.69
CA LEU A 156 13.50 10.07 1.99
C LEU A 156 12.56 9.09 2.73
N VAL A 157 13.10 8.00 3.26
CA VAL A 157 12.33 7.08 4.13
C VAL A 157 11.88 7.77 5.42
N GLN A 158 12.70 8.66 6.00
CA GLN A 158 12.33 9.47 7.17
C GLN A 158 11.29 10.55 6.84
N MET A 159 11.27 11.06 5.61
CA MET A 159 10.25 12.02 5.14
C MET A 159 8.93 11.33 4.76
N ASP A 160 8.95 10.04 4.51
CA ASP A 160 7.73 9.27 4.36
C ASP A 160 6.95 9.30 5.68
N LYS A 161 5.68 9.71 5.63
CA LYS A 161 4.82 9.91 6.82
C LYS A 161 4.57 8.64 7.65
N GLY A 162 5.27 7.55 7.34
CA GLY A 162 5.23 6.30 8.08
C GLY A 162 6.06 6.36 9.36
N ASN A 163 5.41 6.54 10.50
CA ASN A 163 6.09 6.60 11.80
C ASN A 163 6.62 5.24 12.30
N ASN A 164 6.29 4.15 11.60
CA ASN A 164 6.57 2.77 12.03
C ASN A 164 7.35 1.99 10.95
N VAL A 165 8.33 2.65 10.31
CA VAL A 165 9.24 1.96 9.38
C VAL A 165 10.09 0.97 10.17
N ARG A 166 10.05 -0.30 9.79
CA ARG A 166 10.71 -1.42 10.47
C ARG A 166 11.92 -1.93 9.70
N SER A 167 12.78 -2.66 10.40
CA SER A 167 13.77 -3.50 9.75
C SER A 167 13.09 -4.70 9.05
N LYS A 168 13.82 -5.39 8.17
CA LYS A 168 13.33 -6.62 7.53
C LYS A 168 12.81 -7.63 8.56
N ASN A 169 13.55 -7.86 9.64
CA ASN A 169 13.13 -8.80 10.69
C ASN A 169 11.89 -8.31 11.44
N GLY A 170 11.78 -6.99 11.67
CA GLY A 170 10.59 -6.41 12.28
C GLY A 170 9.31 -6.65 11.47
N TYR A 171 9.38 -6.57 10.13
CA TYR A 171 8.24 -6.95 9.28
C TYR A 171 7.98 -8.46 9.28
N LEU A 172 9.01 -9.30 9.26
CA LEU A 172 8.83 -10.76 9.29
C LEU A 172 8.17 -11.25 10.59
N ASN A 173 8.42 -10.57 11.72
CA ASN A 173 7.82 -10.93 13.00
C ASN A 173 6.31 -10.63 13.07
N ILE A 174 5.79 -9.77 12.19
CA ILE A 174 4.37 -9.42 12.13
C ILE A 174 3.59 -10.37 11.19
N LEU A 175 4.25 -10.95 10.18
CA LEU A 175 3.65 -11.79 9.14
C LEU A 175 3.52 -13.25 9.57
#